data_427c6e691d40565dfa2d3b418ae4402d
#
_entry.id   427c6e691d40565dfa2d3b418ae4402d
#
_cell.length_a   1.000
_cell.length_b   1.000
_cell.length_c   1.000
_cell.angle_alpha   90.00
_cell.angle_beta   90.00
_cell.angle_gamma   90.00
#
_symmetry.space_group_name_H-M   'P 1'
#
loop_
_entity.id
_entity.type
_entity.pdbx_description
1 polymer ?
#
loop_
_entity_poly.entity_id
_entity_poly.type
_entity_poly.pdbx_seq_one_letter_code
_entity_poly.pdbx_strand_id
1 'polypeptide(L)'
;MEKEDILKNLGLSEKEAKTYLAILELGSSTIKPIADKTGIKRTSIYNFIDRLVNLGLITQTVVRNRTRYTALPPARLLELQQQNLRAIENTLPEFSAMFNAAGLKPKIHYFQGPEQMKKIVWEEIRCIKETRYIWTGRDVLEMVGGTKFMSEVDRQRIQKGVFIKTIRFKEKDVPYPYSASGTQYLRQLRYAPKNISIPMTMGIYDTGKVGFLSTRHEGFGILIESQEFMQTMMVFHELLWQKSTEGKPGEG
;
A
#
# COMPACT_ATOMS: atom_id res chain seq x y z
N MET A 1 -18.80 11.45 -16.61
CA MET A 1 -19.27 11.50 -15.20
C MET A 1 -20.19 12.69 -15.08
N GLU A 2 -21.43 12.47 -14.69
CA GLU A 2 -22.40 13.55 -14.55
C GLU A 2 -22.10 14.44 -13.35
N LYS A 3 -22.52 15.72 -13.41
CA LYS A 3 -22.27 16.70 -12.33
C LYS A 3 -22.81 16.21 -10.98
N GLU A 4 -23.95 15.52 -10.99
CA GLU A 4 -24.54 14.91 -9.78
C GLU A 4 -23.65 13.83 -9.17
N ASP A 5 -23.02 12.98 -10.00
CA ASP A 5 -22.15 11.92 -9.51
C ASP A 5 -20.90 12.46 -8.84
N ILE A 6 -20.35 13.56 -9.38
CA ILE A 6 -19.21 14.26 -8.72
C ILE A 6 -19.63 14.72 -7.34
N LEU A 7 -20.79 15.38 -7.19
CA LEU A 7 -21.28 15.87 -5.92
C LEU A 7 -21.57 14.76 -4.91
N LYS A 8 -22.07 13.62 -5.36
CA LYS A 8 -22.26 12.43 -4.52
C LYS A 8 -20.91 11.90 -4.00
N ASN A 9 -19.90 11.82 -4.86
CA ASN A 9 -18.55 11.40 -4.47
C ASN A 9 -17.90 12.39 -3.47
N LEU A 10 -18.34 13.63 -3.45
CA LEU A 10 -17.98 14.62 -2.45
C LEU A 10 -18.78 14.53 -1.13
N GLY A 11 -19.63 13.52 -0.99
CA GLY A 11 -20.41 13.22 0.21
C GLY A 11 -21.77 13.88 0.30
N LEU A 12 -22.32 14.43 -0.79
CA LEU A 12 -23.68 14.92 -0.84
C LEU A 12 -24.63 13.74 -1.19
N SER A 13 -25.79 13.69 -0.55
CA SER A 13 -26.88 12.82 -1.01
C SER A 13 -27.40 13.26 -2.37
N GLU A 14 -28.10 12.38 -3.07
CA GLU A 14 -28.71 12.70 -4.37
C GLU A 14 -29.62 13.95 -4.29
N LYS A 15 -30.43 14.05 -3.23
CA LYS A 15 -31.32 15.20 -3.02
C LYS A 15 -30.55 16.51 -2.77
N GLU A 16 -29.47 16.45 -2.02
CA GLU A 16 -28.61 17.61 -1.77
C GLU A 16 -27.89 18.05 -3.05
N ALA A 17 -27.37 17.09 -3.83
CA ALA A 17 -26.71 17.39 -5.11
C ALA A 17 -27.67 18.07 -6.10
N LYS A 18 -28.87 17.52 -6.29
CA LYS A 18 -29.91 18.13 -7.13
C LYS A 18 -30.31 19.53 -6.65
N THR A 19 -30.46 19.71 -5.32
CA THR A 19 -30.82 20.99 -4.74
C THR A 19 -29.72 22.04 -4.92
N TYR A 20 -28.46 21.67 -4.70
CA TYR A 20 -27.32 22.57 -4.92
C TYR A 20 -27.23 23.01 -6.40
N LEU A 21 -27.34 22.08 -7.34
CA LEU A 21 -27.36 22.40 -8.78
C LEU A 21 -28.53 23.33 -9.15
N ALA A 22 -29.71 23.08 -8.61
CA ALA A 22 -30.87 23.92 -8.86
C ALA A 22 -30.65 25.37 -8.31
N ILE A 23 -30.02 25.52 -7.15
CA ILE A 23 -29.69 26.84 -6.57
C ILE A 23 -28.63 27.55 -7.42
N LEU A 24 -27.63 26.82 -7.95
CA LEU A 24 -26.64 27.38 -8.86
C LEU A 24 -27.27 27.97 -10.13
N GLU A 25 -28.27 27.26 -10.68
CA GLU A 25 -28.94 27.71 -11.90
C GLU A 25 -29.98 28.83 -11.66
N LEU A 26 -30.66 28.78 -10.50
CA LEU A 26 -31.70 29.78 -10.15
C LEU A 26 -31.09 31.07 -9.59
N GLY A 27 -29.84 31.05 -9.16
CA GLY A 27 -29.23 32.14 -8.39
C GLY A 27 -29.88 32.23 -7.01
N SER A 28 -30.16 33.48 -6.56
CA SER A 28 -30.84 33.71 -5.26
C SER A 28 -32.31 33.30 -5.34
N SER A 29 -32.72 32.30 -4.58
CA SER A 29 -34.08 31.73 -4.68
C SER A 29 -34.66 31.34 -3.31
N THR A 30 -36.00 31.33 -3.21
CA THR A 30 -36.70 30.73 -2.06
C THR A 30 -36.90 29.22 -2.29
N ILE A 31 -37.31 28.48 -1.25
CA ILE A 31 -37.54 27.04 -1.35
C ILE A 31 -38.56 26.63 -2.42
N LYS A 32 -39.57 27.45 -2.71
CA LYS A 32 -40.63 27.07 -3.68
C LYS A 32 -40.04 26.83 -5.08
N PRO A 33 -39.36 27.77 -5.75
CA PRO A 33 -38.76 27.55 -7.05
C PRO A 33 -37.76 26.40 -7.08
N ILE A 34 -37.01 26.20 -5.96
CA ILE A 34 -36.06 25.09 -5.84
C ILE A 34 -36.81 23.75 -5.85
N ALA A 35 -37.89 23.66 -5.07
CA ALA A 35 -38.73 22.46 -5.03
C ALA A 35 -39.39 22.17 -6.38
N ASP A 36 -39.93 23.20 -7.04
CA ASP A 36 -40.57 23.07 -8.35
C ASP A 36 -39.56 22.61 -9.42
N LYS A 37 -38.32 23.09 -9.38
CA LYS A 37 -37.26 22.69 -10.32
C LYS A 37 -36.71 21.28 -10.07
N THR A 38 -36.56 20.88 -8.82
CA THR A 38 -35.95 19.60 -8.45
C THR A 38 -36.95 18.45 -8.37
N GLY A 39 -38.26 18.75 -8.27
CA GLY A 39 -39.31 17.75 -7.96
C GLY A 39 -39.27 17.27 -6.49
N ILE A 40 -38.41 17.83 -5.63
CA ILE A 40 -38.30 17.45 -4.23
C ILE A 40 -39.31 18.23 -3.39
N LYS A 41 -40.06 17.53 -2.54
CA LYS A 41 -41.03 18.16 -1.62
C LYS A 41 -40.33 19.20 -0.75
N ARG A 42 -40.96 20.38 -0.54
CA ARG A 42 -40.42 21.49 0.27
C ARG A 42 -40.02 21.04 1.69
N THR A 43 -40.87 20.21 2.31
CA THR A 43 -40.57 19.65 3.65
C THR A 43 -39.29 18.85 3.67
N SER A 44 -38.99 18.08 2.61
CA SER A 44 -37.75 17.34 2.49
C SER A 44 -36.57 18.29 2.32
N ILE A 45 -36.68 19.38 1.57
CA ILE A 45 -35.61 20.36 1.37
C ILE A 45 -35.26 21.02 2.71
N TYR A 46 -36.24 21.41 3.51
CA TYR A 46 -36.00 21.97 4.85
C TYR A 46 -35.21 21.05 5.77
N ASN A 47 -35.35 19.72 5.63
CA ASN A 47 -34.65 18.76 6.48
C ASN A 47 -33.15 18.69 6.22
N PHE A 48 -32.65 19.13 5.07
CA PHE A 48 -31.24 19.03 4.74
C PHE A 48 -30.58 20.33 4.25
N ILE A 49 -31.36 21.38 3.99
CA ILE A 49 -30.84 22.64 3.43
C ILE A 49 -29.78 23.27 4.35
N ASP A 50 -29.97 23.14 5.65
CA ASP A 50 -29.04 23.67 6.66
C ASP A 50 -27.67 22.96 6.58
N ARG A 51 -27.65 21.70 6.15
CA ARG A 51 -26.38 20.99 5.92
C ARG A 51 -25.59 21.62 4.78
N LEU A 52 -26.25 22.02 3.69
CA LEU A 52 -25.58 22.72 2.59
C LEU A 52 -25.06 24.11 3.02
N VAL A 53 -25.78 24.80 3.93
CA VAL A 53 -25.30 26.05 4.54
C VAL A 53 -24.09 25.80 5.42
N ASN A 54 -24.13 24.77 6.29
CA ASN A 54 -23.04 24.42 7.20
C ASN A 54 -21.78 23.94 6.45
N LEU A 55 -21.95 23.28 5.31
CA LEU A 55 -20.84 22.92 4.42
C LEU A 55 -20.26 24.15 3.67
N GLY A 56 -20.89 25.32 3.80
CA GLY A 56 -20.46 26.53 3.09
C GLY A 56 -20.61 26.42 1.58
N LEU A 57 -21.59 25.66 1.10
CA LEU A 57 -21.90 25.53 -0.33
C LEU A 57 -22.97 26.54 -0.78
N ILE A 58 -23.85 26.94 0.14
CA ILE A 58 -24.88 27.96 -0.07
C ILE A 58 -24.90 28.91 1.11
N THR A 59 -25.41 30.11 0.87
CA THR A 59 -25.72 31.09 1.90
C THR A 59 -27.22 31.30 2.04
N GLN A 60 -27.64 31.69 3.24
CA GLN A 60 -29.01 32.02 3.57
C GLN A 60 -29.12 33.52 3.92
N THR A 61 -30.05 34.20 3.30
CA THR A 61 -30.33 35.64 3.59
C THR A 61 -31.83 35.85 3.71
N VAL A 62 -32.24 36.79 4.58
CA VAL A 62 -33.64 37.16 4.73
C VAL A 62 -33.88 38.52 4.04
N VAL A 63 -34.74 38.49 3.00
CA VAL A 63 -35.13 39.66 2.24
C VAL A 63 -36.65 39.83 2.26
N ARG A 64 -37.17 40.95 2.74
CA ARG A 64 -38.61 41.23 2.83
C ARG A 64 -39.38 40.08 3.50
N ASN A 65 -38.90 39.62 4.63
CA ASN A 65 -39.46 38.55 5.45
C ASN A 65 -39.53 37.18 4.75
N ARG A 66 -38.70 36.96 3.72
CA ARG A 66 -38.60 35.69 3.02
C ARG A 66 -37.13 35.20 3.02
N THR A 67 -36.90 33.97 3.41
CA THR A 67 -35.59 33.33 3.35
C THR A 67 -35.25 33.00 1.92
N ARG A 68 -34.07 33.42 1.47
CA ARG A 68 -33.51 33.13 0.16
C ARG A 68 -32.19 32.39 0.33
N TYR A 69 -31.92 31.47 -0.57
CA TYR A 69 -30.72 30.66 -0.63
C TYR A 69 -29.96 30.99 -1.92
N THR A 70 -28.65 31.20 -1.78
CA THR A 70 -27.77 31.55 -2.88
C THR A 70 -26.56 30.62 -2.85
N ALA A 71 -26.20 29.99 -3.98
CA ALA A 71 -25.00 29.19 -4.05
C ALA A 71 -23.74 30.06 -3.95
N LEU A 72 -22.76 29.58 -3.20
CA LEU A 72 -21.42 30.13 -3.23
C LEU A 72 -20.68 29.71 -4.51
N PRO A 73 -19.60 30.41 -4.89
CA PRO A 73 -18.84 30.04 -6.08
C PRO A 73 -18.44 28.55 -6.07
N PRO A 74 -18.57 27.82 -7.20
CA PRO A 74 -18.23 26.38 -7.25
C PRO A 74 -16.80 26.04 -6.83
N ALA A 75 -15.86 26.99 -6.88
CA ALA A 75 -14.51 26.85 -6.33
C ALA A 75 -14.50 26.41 -4.85
N ARG A 76 -15.59 26.74 -4.11
CA ARG A 76 -15.76 26.32 -2.71
C ARG A 76 -15.78 24.79 -2.52
N LEU A 77 -16.25 24.05 -3.51
CA LEU A 77 -16.18 22.58 -3.50
C LEU A 77 -14.73 22.07 -3.43
N LEU A 78 -13.84 22.71 -4.19
CA LEU A 78 -12.42 22.35 -4.18
C LEU A 78 -11.78 22.70 -2.83
N GLU A 79 -12.07 23.88 -2.30
CA GLU A 79 -11.55 24.31 -0.99
C GLU A 79 -11.98 23.34 0.13
N LEU A 80 -13.25 22.93 0.12
CA LEU A 80 -13.80 21.98 1.09
C LEU A 80 -13.05 20.64 1.03
N GLN A 81 -12.76 20.13 -0.17
CA GLN A 81 -12.02 18.88 -0.34
C GLN A 81 -10.56 19.01 0.12
N GLN A 82 -9.92 20.12 -0.17
CA GLN A 82 -8.56 20.40 0.31
C GLN A 82 -8.49 20.49 1.84
N GLN A 83 -9.50 21.09 2.47
CA GLN A 83 -9.60 21.13 3.93
C GLN A 83 -9.77 19.73 4.53
N ASN A 84 -10.64 18.90 3.94
CA ASN A 84 -10.83 17.51 4.36
C ASN A 84 -9.54 16.68 4.19
N LEU A 85 -8.84 16.84 3.07
CA LEU A 85 -7.57 16.16 2.82
C LEU A 85 -6.53 16.51 3.89
N ARG A 86 -6.34 17.81 4.16
CA ARG A 86 -5.42 18.27 5.20
C ARG A 86 -5.79 17.74 6.59
N ALA A 87 -7.08 17.69 6.91
CA ALA A 87 -7.55 17.13 8.18
C ALA A 87 -7.18 15.64 8.30
N ILE A 88 -7.37 14.87 7.23
CA ILE A 88 -6.98 13.46 7.19
C ILE A 88 -5.45 13.31 7.30
N GLU A 89 -4.67 14.07 6.53
CA GLU A 89 -3.20 14.05 6.58
C GLU A 89 -2.66 14.32 7.98
N ASN A 90 -3.23 15.31 8.66
CA ASN A 90 -2.82 15.67 10.02
C ASN A 90 -3.19 14.61 11.06
N THR A 91 -4.31 13.90 10.87
CA THR A 91 -4.80 12.90 11.83
C THR A 91 -4.29 11.48 11.49
N LEU A 92 -3.75 11.26 10.29
CA LEU A 92 -3.28 9.96 9.81
C LEU A 92 -2.23 9.31 10.74
N PRO A 93 -1.27 10.05 11.34
CA PRO A 93 -0.33 9.47 12.31
C PRO A 93 -1.04 8.90 13.54
N GLU A 94 -2.08 9.57 14.05
CA GLU A 94 -2.86 9.10 15.20
C GLU A 94 -3.66 7.84 14.85
N PHE A 95 -4.33 7.82 13.70
CA PHE A 95 -5.03 6.62 13.20
C PHE A 95 -4.05 5.46 13.00
N SER A 96 -2.87 5.74 12.48
CA SER A 96 -1.83 4.72 12.31
C SER A 96 -1.32 4.20 13.66
N ALA A 97 -1.16 5.06 14.66
CA ALA A 97 -0.80 4.65 16.01
C ALA A 97 -1.89 3.78 16.65
N MET A 98 -3.16 4.15 16.51
CA MET A 98 -4.29 3.35 16.98
C MET A 98 -4.37 1.99 16.27
N PHE A 99 -4.20 1.97 14.96
CA PHE A 99 -4.18 0.75 14.16
C PHE A 99 -3.03 -0.19 14.60
N ASN A 100 -1.85 0.36 14.84
CA ASN A 100 -0.68 -0.39 15.29
C ASN A 100 -0.82 -0.86 16.75
N ALA A 101 -1.42 -0.04 17.63
CA ALA A 101 -1.68 -0.42 19.03
C ALA A 101 -2.70 -1.55 19.13
N ALA A 102 -3.69 -1.61 18.25
CA ALA A 102 -4.62 -2.75 18.15
C ALA A 102 -3.94 -4.01 17.58
N GLY A 103 -2.75 -3.87 17.01
CA GLY A 103 -1.99 -4.90 16.30
C GLY A 103 -0.86 -5.54 17.10
N LEU A 104 -1.06 -5.89 18.38
CA LEU A 104 -0.11 -6.73 19.15
C LEU A 104 0.00 -8.16 18.59
N LYS A 105 -0.81 -8.53 17.59
CA LYS A 105 -0.72 -9.82 16.91
C LYS A 105 0.08 -9.66 15.62
N PRO A 106 1.03 -10.56 15.33
CA PRO A 106 1.72 -10.56 14.03
C PRO A 106 0.71 -10.71 12.90
N LYS A 107 0.85 -9.89 11.85
CA LYS A 107 0.03 -10.04 10.64
C LYS A 107 0.64 -11.14 9.78
N ILE A 108 -0.16 -12.10 9.41
CA ILE A 108 0.26 -13.22 8.55
C ILE A 108 -0.53 -13.13 7.25
N HIS A 109 0.18 -12.99 6.14
CA HIS A 109 -0.39 -12.99 4.81
C HIS A 109 -0.01 -14.30 4.11
N TYR A 110 -1.00 -14.98 3.58
CA TYR A 110 -0.83 -16.18 2.79
C TYR A 110 -0.96 -15.87 1.31
N PHE A 111 -0.05 -16.42 0.51
CA PHE A 111 0.01 -16.23 -0.93
C PHE A 111 0.02 -17.58 -1.61
N GLN A 112 -0.78 -17.75 -2.66
CA GLN A 112 -0.86 -18.99 -3.41
C GLN A 112 -0.60 -18.73 -4.90
N GLY A 113 0.27 -19.55 -5.46
CA GLY A 113 0.66 -19.47 -6.87
C GLY A 113 1.71 -18.41 -7.18
N PRO A 114 2.34 -18.51 -8.35
CA PRO A 114 3.55 -17.76 -8.73
C PRO A 114 3.36 -16.24 -8.67
N GLU A 115 2.27 -15.72 -9.22
CA GLU A 115 2.04 -14.28 -9.31
C GLU A 115 1.85 -13.61 -7.94
N GLN A 116 1.24 -14.32 -6.99
CA GLN A 116 1.10 -13.79 -5.64
C GLN A 116 2.41 -13.88 -4.86
N MET A 117 3.16 -14.95 -5.03
CA MET A 117 4.44 -15.17 -4.35
C MET A 117 5.51 -14.13 -4.75
N LYS A 118 5.46 -13.59 -5.95
CA LYS A 118 6.30 -12.46 -6.39
C LYS A 118 6.19 -11.26 -5.45
N LYS A 119 5.03 -11.03 -4.82
CA LYS A 119 4.82 -9.93 -3.87
C LYS A 119 5.74 -10.03 -2.66
N ILE A 120 6.07 -11.24 -2.22
CA ILE A 120 7.03 -11.47 -1.12
C ILE A 120 8.43 -11.04 -1.55
N VAL A 121 8.84 -11.41 -2.76
CA VAL A 121 10.16 -11.01 -3.29
C VAL A 121 10.24 -9.49 -3.47
N TRP A 122 9.15 -8.85 -3.89
CA TRP A 122 9.08 -7.40 -4.03
C TRP A 122 9.23 -6.62 -2.70
N GLU A 123 9.07 -7.25 -1.53
CA GLU A 123 9.38 -6.60 -0.26
C GLU A 123 10.87 -6.20 -0.14
N GLU A 124 11.76 -6.86 -0.88
CA GLU A 124 13.19 -6.54 -0.93
C GLU A 124 13.47 -5.09 -1.31
N ILE A 125 12.73 -4.56 -2.29
CA ILE A 125 12.91 -3.17 -2.74
C ILE A 125 12.29 -2.14 -1.79
N ARG A 126 11.51 -2.58 -0.79
CA ARG A 126 10.93 -1.72 0.24
C ARG A 126 11.83 -1.57 1.45
N CYS A 127 12.88 -2.37 1.54
CA CYS A 127 13.87 -2.26 2.60
C CYS A 127 14.55 -0.89 2.59
N ILE A 128 15.00 -0.46 3.77
CA ILE A 128 15.64 0.85 3.98
C ILE A 128 17.14 0.77 3.72
N LYS A 129 17.78 -0.28 4.25
CA LYS A 129 19.24 -0.45 4.19
C LYS A 129 19.66 -1.84 3.74
N GLU A 130 19.07 -2.89 4.33
CA GLU A 130 19.54 -4.27 4.17
C GLU A 130 18.38 -5.25 4.11
N THR A 131 18.54 -6.26 3.27
CA THR A 131 17.73 -7.47 3.29
C THR A 131 18.63 -8.70 3.40
N ARG A 132 18.12 -9.79 3.97
CA ARG A 132 18.85 -11.06 4.10
C ARG A 132 18.04 -12.20 3.53
N TYR A 133 18.73 -13.13 2.88
CA TYR A 133 18.10 -14.29 2.27
C TYR A 133 18.79 -15.59 2.63
N ILE A 134 18.00 -16.62 2.81
CA ILE A 134 18.40 -18.02 2.61
C ILE A 134 17.69 -18.47 1.34
N TRP A 135 18.44 -18.62 0.25
CA TRP A 135 17.91 -18.91 -1.08
C TRP A 135 18.11 -20.36 -1.43
N THR A 136 17.02 -21.11 -1.65
CA THR A 136 17.04 -22.55 -1.79
C THR A 136 17.26 -23.08 -3.22
N GLY A 137 17.33 -22.17 -4.22
CA GLY A 137 17.81 -22.52 -5.56
C GLY A 137 16.74 -22.49 -6.66
N ARG A 138 16.92 -23.37 -7.65
CA ARG A 138 16.25 -23.35 -8.95
C ARG A 138 14.72 -23.36 -8.86
N ASP A 139 14.15 -24.25 -8.08
CA ASP A 139 12.68 -24.44 -8.05
C ASP A 139 11.93 -23.17 -7.66
N VAL A 140 12.43 -22.46 -6.64
CA VAL A 140 11.84 -21.19 -6.22
C VAL A 140 12.09 -20.09 -7.24
N LEU A 141 13.29 -20.06 -7.82
CA LEU A 141 13.65 -19.11 -8.88
C LEU A 141 12.68 -19.21 -10.06
N GLU A 142 12.46 -20.40 -10.58
CA GLU A 142 11.54 -20.63 -11.69
C GLU A 142 10.09 -20.30 -11.33
N MET A 143 9.68 -20.65 -10.13
CA MET A 143 8.32 -20.39 -9.64
C MET A 143 8.00 -18.89 -9.52
N VAL A 144 8.95 -18.07 -9.10
CA VAL A 144 8.74 -16.61 -9.01
C VAL A 144 8.99 -15.87 -10.32
N GLY A 145 9.18 -16.55 -11.44
CA GLY A 145 9.31 -15.93 -12.77
C GLY A 145 10.72 -15.95 -13.35
N GLY A 146 11.61 -16.76 -12.78
CA GLY A 146 12.95 -17.04 -13.32
C GLY A 146 13.94 -15.89 -13.19
N THR A 147 15.04 -16.03 -13.92
CA THR A 147 16.16 -15.08 -13.87
C THR A 147 15.79 -13.67 -14.34
N LYS A 148 14.85 -13.56 -15.28
CA LYS A 148 14.37 -12.25 -15.79
C LYS A 148 13.70 -11.44 -14.69
N PHE A 149 12.80 -12.08 -13.94
CA PHE A 149 12.11 -11.42 -12.84
C PHE A 149 13.10 -11.02 -11.73
N MET A 150 13.99 -11.93 -11.32
CA MET A 150 14.97 -11.65 -10.28
C MET A 150 15.97 -10.56 -10.70
N SER A 151 16.39 -10.51 -11.96
CA SER A 151 17.24 -9.43 -12.47
C SER A 151 16.54 -8.07 -12.38
N GLU A 152 15.25 -8.00 -12.61
CA GLU A 152 14.48 -6.76 -12.45
C GLU A 152 14.38 -6.33 -10.99
N VAL A 153 14.11 -7.26 -10.07
CA VAL A 153 14.09 -7.00 -8.63
C VAL A 153 15.47 -6.49 -8.16
N ASP A 154 16.55 -7.20 -8.53
CA ASP A 154 17.91 -6.83 -8.16
C ASP A 154 18.30 -5.45 -8.71
N ARG A 155 17.94 -5.15 -9.96
CA ARG A 155 18.20 -3.85 -10.56
C ARG A 155 17.54 -2.73 -9.75
N GLN A 156 16.27 -2.88 -9.36
CA GLN A 156 15.54 -1.88 -8.57
C GLN A 156 16.09 -1.79 -7.15
N ARG A 157 16.45 -2.91 -6.54
CA ARG A 157 17.11 -2.94 -5.22
C ARG A 157 18.43 -2.15 -5.22
N ILE A 158 19.28 -2.41 -6.22
CA ILE A 158 20.56 -1.71 -6.38
C ILE A 158 20.34 -0.21 -6.58
N GLN A 159 19.40 0.20 -7.42
CA GLN A 159 19.04 1.61 -7.63
C GLN A 159 18.61 2.31 -6.33
N LYS A 160 17.96 1.58 -5.41
CA LYS A 160 17.57 2.08 -4.09
C LYS A 160 18.68 2.03 -3.05
N GLY A 161 19.83 1.47 -3.37
CA GLY A 161 20.96 1.35 -2.44
C GLY A 161 20.77 0.28 -1.36
N VAL A 162 19.83 -0.65 -1.51
CA VAL A 162 19.57 -1.70 -0.52
C VAL A 162 20.58 -2.82 -0.66
N PHE A 163 21.31 -3.09 0.43
CA PHE A 163 22.31 -4.17 0.49
C PHE A 163 21.64 -5.52 0.74
N ILE A 164 22.22 -6.61 0.21
CA ILE A 164 21.70 -7.96 0.43
C ILE A 164 22.78 -8.93 0.88
N LYS A 165 22.51 -9.68 1.95
CA LYS A 165 23.28 -10.85 2.40
C LYS A 165 22.53 -12.11 2.04
N THR A 166 23.09 -12.92 1.15
CA THR A 166 22.43 -14.14 0.66
C THR A 166 23.23 -15.38 1.02
N ILE A 167 22.59 -16.35 1.67
CA ILE A 167 23.11 -17.69 1.85
C ILE A 167 22.47 -18.57 0.78
N ARG A 168 23.28 -19.33 0.03
CA ARG A 168 22.84 -20.26 -1.00
C ARG A 168 23.34 -21.68 -0.75
N PHE A 169 22.80 -22.63 -1.47
CA PHE A 169 23.23 -24.02 -1.47
C PHE A 169 23.96 -24.30 -2.79
N LYS A 170 25.25 -24.62 -2.73
CA LYS A 170 26.12 -24.73 -3.92
C LYS A 170 25.56 -25.68 -4.98
N GLU A 171 24.96 -26.79 -4.56
CA GLU A 171 24.41 -27.83 -5.44
C GLU A 171 23.12 -27.41 -6.18
N LYS A 172 22.45 -26.37 -5.68
CA LYS A 172 21.18 -25.83 -6.20
C LYS A 172 21.31 -24.41 -6.76
N ASP A 173 22.54 -23.90 -6.81
CA ASP A 173 22.77 -22.52 -7.24
C ASP A 173 22.53 -22.35 -8.74
N VAL A 174 21.96 -21.21 -9.10
CA VAL A 174 21.69 -20.81 -10.48
C VAL A 174 22.26 -19.43 -10.70
N PRO A 175 23.37 -19.31 -11.43
CA PRO A 175 23.93 -18.01 -11.77
C PRO A 175 22.99 -17.23 -12.70
N TYR A 176 22.84 -15.94 -12.43
CA TYR A 176 22.14 -14.99 -13.32
C TYR A 176 22.75 -13.61 -13.15
N PRO A 177 22.49 -12.65 -14.06
CA PRO A 177 22.96 -11.27 -13.90
C PRO A 177 22.56 -10.71 -12.51
N TYR A 178 23.48 -9.98 -11.87
CA TYR A 178 23.34 -9.42 -10.50
C TYR A 178 23.38 -10.45 -9.37
N SER A 179 23.51 -11.75 -9.63
CA SER A 179 23.49 -12.78 -8.58
C SER A 179 24.84 -12.96 -7.89
N ALA A 180 25.91 -12.43 -8.45
CA ALA A 180 27.26 -12.55 -7.91
C ALA A 180 27.49 -11.66 -6.68
N SER A 181 28.46 -12.02 -5.85
CA SER A 181 28.97 -11.18 -4.78
C SER A 181 29.75 -9.98 -5.37
N GLY A 182 29.57 -8.80 -4.80
CA GLY A 182 30.30 -7.61 -5.22
C GLY A 182 29.64 -6.31 -4.79
N THR A 183 30.44 -5.26 -4.65
CA THR A 183 29.97 -3.92 -4.28
C THR A 183 29.07 -3.30 -5.35
N GLN A 184 29.36 -3.57 -6.63
CA GLN A 184 28.53 -3.12 -7.76
C GLN A 184 27.12 -3.73 -7.76
N TYR A 185 26.93 -4.87 -7.09
CA TYR A 185 25.65 -5.53 -6.93
C TYR A 185 25.04 -5.30 -5.53
N LEU A 186 25.70 -4.55 -4.67
CA LEU A 186 25.34 -4.37 -3.26
C LEU A 186 24.99 -5.73 -2.61
N ARG A 187 25.84 -6.76 -2.84
CA ARG A 187 25.58 -8.14 -2.44
C ARG A 187 26.81 -8.81 -1.83
N GLN A 188 26.57 -9.52 -0.73
CA GLN A 188 27.46 -10.57 -0.24
C GLN A 188 26.77 -11.93 -0.36
N LEU A 189 27.51 -12.90 -0.87
CA LEU A 189 27.08 -14.28 -1.06
C LEU A 189 27.94 -15.23 -0.25
N ARG A 190 27.29 -16.13 0.50
CA ARG A 190 27.93 -17.28 1.12
C ARG A 190 27.20 -18.57 0.77
N TYR A 191 27.93 -19.69 0.82
CA TYR A 191 27.38 -21.03 0.64
C TYR A 191 27.24 -21.74 1.97
N ALA A 192 26.05 -22.28 2.24
CA ALA A 192 25.75 -23.07 3.43
C ALA A 192 26.63 -24.34 3.47
N PRO A 193 26.93 -24.86 4.68
CA PRO A 193 27.57 -26.16 4.83
C PRO A 193 26.77 -27.29 4.14
N LYS A 194 27.48 -28.25 3.51
CA LYS A 194 26.86 -29.34 2.74
C LYS A 194 25.88 -30.22 3.54
N ASN A 195 26.06 -30.31 4.85
CA ASN A 195 25.20 -31.08 5.74
C ASN A 195 23.92 -30.36 6.18
N ILE A 196 23.71 -29.13 5.72
CA ILE A 196 22.51 -28.35 6.03
C ILE A 196 21.62 -28.31 4.78
N SER A 197 20.35 -28.66 4.97
CA SER A 197 19.32 -28.53 3.93
C SER A 197 18.13 -27.77 4.51
N ILE A 198 17.76 -26.69 3.82
CA ILE A 198 16.59 -25.89 4.16
C ILE A 198 15.66 -25.94 2.95
N PRO A 199 14.41 -26.40 3.11
CA PRO A 199 13.50 -26.58 1.98
C PRO A 199 12.88 -25.27 1.48
N MET A 200 12.61 -24.31 2.37
CA MET A 200 11.95 -23.05 2.01
C MET A 200 12.96 -21.90 1.86
N THR A 201 12.76 -21.09 0.85
CA THR A 201 13.45 -19.79 0.76
C THR A 201 12.90 -18.84 1.81
N MET A 202 13.79 -18.14 2.50
CA MET A 202 13.43 -17.14 3.49
C MET A 202 14.05 -15.79 3.11
N GLY A 203 13.22 -14.75 3.08
CA GLY A 203 13.64 -13.35 2.99
C GLY A 203 13.37 -12.62 4.30
N ILE A 204 14.35 -11.87 4.80
CA ILE A 204 14.22 -11.06 6.00
C ILE A 204 14.39 -9.60 5.60
N TYR A 205 13.41 -8.78 5.89
CA TYR A 205 13.31 -7.40 5.45
C TYR A 205 13.41 -6.45 6.65
N ASP A 206 14.27 -5.45 6.57
CA ASP A 206 14.51 -4.49 7.65
C ASP A 206 13.29 -3.59 7.97
N THR A 207 12.21 -3.76 7.23
CA THR A 207 10.89 -3.17 7.48
C THR A 207 10.06 -3.92 8.53
N GLY A 208 10.63 -4.90 9.23
CA GLY A 208 9.93 -5.70 10.25
C GLY A 208 9.16 -6.90 9.69
N LYS A 209 9.57 -7.41 8.53
CA LYS A 209 8.87 -8.50 7.85
C LYS A 209 9.79 -9.68 7.58
N VAL A 210 9.19 -10.88 7.51
CA VAL A 210 9.86 -12.11 7.07
C VAL A 210 8.97 -12.83 6.09
N GLY A 211 9.52 -13.15 4.92
CA GLY A 211 8.84 -13.91 3.87
C GLY A 211 9.38 -15.33 3.77
N PHE A 212 8.48 -16.28 3.58
CA PHE A 212 8.81 -17.66 3.25
C PHE A 212 8.20 -18.04 1.91
N LEU A 213 8.98 -18.71 1.09
CA LEU A 213 8.55 -19.25 -0.20
C LEU A 213 8.76 -20.77 -0.18
N SER A 214 7.69 -21.53 -0.34
CA SER A 214 7.77 -22.99 -0.45
C SER A 214 8.32 -23.42 -1.81
N THR A 215 8.58 -24.71 -1.96
CA THR A 215 8.93 -25.29 -3.24
C THR A 215 7.72 -25.32 -4.20
N ARG A 216 7.97 -25.62 -5.47
CA ARG A 216 6.90 -25.82 -6.46
C ARG A 216 5.89 -26.90 -6.05
N HIS A 217 6.31 -27.87 -5.25
CA HIS A 217 5.44 -28.96 -4.79
C HIS A 217 4.28 -28.46 -3.91
N GLU A 218 4.58 -27.55 -2.97
CA GLU A 218 3.55 -26.96 -2.08
C GLU A 218 2.93 -25.67 -2.64
N GLY A 219 3.70 -24.87 -3.38
CA GLY A 219 3.23 -23.75 -4.17
C GLY A 219 2.63 -22.57 -3.39
N PHE A 220 3.10 -22.32 -2.17
CA PHE A 220 2.63 -21.20 -1.35
C PHE A 220 3.76 -20.32 -0.83
N GLY A 221 3.38 -19.14 -0.39
CA GLY A 221 4.24 -18.21 0.34
C GLY A 221 3.54 -17.63 1.56
N ILE A 222 4.33 -17.24 2.56
CA ILE A 222 3.85 -16.58 3.78
C ILE A 222 4.70 -15.34 4.01
N LEU A 223 4.05 -14.21 4.31
CA LEU A 223 4.71 -12.99 4.78
C LEU A 223 4.20 -12.69 6.19
N ILE A 224 5.12 -12.61 7.14
CA ILE A 224 4.85 -12.33 8.54
C ILE A 224 5.35 -10.92 8.84
N GLU A 225 4.46 -10.05 9.29
CA GLU A 225 4.80 -8.71 9.77
C GLU A 225 4.88 -8.76 11.30
N SER A 226 6.10 -8.79 11.82
CA SER A 226 6.41 -8.81 13.25
C SER A 226 7.87 -8.43 13.46
N GLN A 227 8.11 -7.37 14.22
CA GLN A 227 9.45 -6.91 14.52
C GLN A 227 10.26 -7.95 15.33
N GLU A 228 9.64 -8.57 16.33
CA GLU A 228 10.29 -9.60 17.15
C GLU A 228 10.61 -10.85 16.33
N PHE A 229 9.67 -11.27 15.46
CA PHE A 229 9.90 -12.42 14.58
C PHE A 229 11.02 -12.14 13.59
N MET A 230 11.07 -10.94 13.00
CA MET A 230 12.14 -10.52 12.11
C MET A 230 13.48 -10.53 12.83
N GLN A 231 13.57 -9.96 14.03
CA GLN A 231 14.81 -9.96 14.83
C GLN A 231 15.27 -11.39 15.15
N THR A 232 14.34 -12.29 15.50
CA THR A 232 14.64 -13.70 15.76
C THR A 232 15.23 -14.37 14.50
N MET A 233 14.60 -14.15 13.34
CA MET A 233 15.10 -14.73 12.08
C MET A 233 16.44 -14.11 11.64
N MET A 234 16.71 -12.85 11.99
CA MET A 234 18.03 -12.23 11.78
C MET A 234 19.12 -12.96 12.56
N VAL A 235 18.85 -13.36 13.81
CA VAL A 235 19.79 -14.15 14.63
C VAL A 235 20.05 -15.51 13.99
N PHE A 236 19.01 -16.22 13.54
CA PHE A 236 19.19 -17.51 12.87
C PHE A 236 19.96 -17.39 11.54
N HIS A 237 19.68 -16.37 10.77
CA HIS A 237 20.44 -16.09 9.56
C HIS A 237 21.92 -15.84 9.90
N GLU A 238 22.23 -15.03 10.91
CA GLU A 238 23.60 -14.71 11.31
C GLU A 238 24.37 -15.95 11.78
N LEU A 239 23.74 -16.82 12.59
CA LEU A 239 24.35 -18.09 13.02
C LEU A 239 24.71 -18.98 11.82
N LEU A 240 23.82 -19.08 10.83
CA LEU A 240 24.09 -19.83 9.59
C LEU A 240 25.16 -19.12 8.74
N TRP A 241 25.11 -17.79 8.69
CA TRP A 241 26.08 -16.97 7.95
C TRP A 241 27.51 -17.20 8.43
N GLN A 242 27.72 -17.25 9.74
CA GLN A 242 29.04 -17.50 10.36
C GLN A 242 29.59 -18.90 10.03
N LYS A 243 28.71 -19.89 9.82
CA LYS A 243 29.09 -21.26 9.42
C LYS A 243 29.23 -21.43 7.91
N SER A 244 28.81 -20.45 7.12
CA SER A 244 28.81 -20.48 5.66
C SER A 244 30.15 -19.99 5.10
N THR A 245 30.58 -20.53 3.96
CA THR A 245 31.82 -20.15 3.27
C THR A 245 31.56 -19.05 2.24
N GLU A 246 32.52 -18.16 2.03
CA GLU A 246 32.40 -17.12 1.02
C GLU A 246 32.23 -17.72 -0.39
N GLY A 247 31.27 -17.19 -1.11
CA GLY A 247 31.05 -17.52 -2.51
C GLY A 247 31.97 -16.70 -3.42
N LYS A 248 32.82 -17.39 -4.20
CA LYS A 248 33.55 -16.72 -5.26
C LYS A 248 32.70 -16.70 -6.54
N PRO A 249 32.71 -15.57 -7.29
CA PRO A 249 31.99 -15.51 -8.57
C PRO A 249 32.56 -16.56 -9.54
N GLY A 250 31.71 -17.42 -10.07
CA GLY A 250 32.10 -18.34 -11.15
C GLY A 250 32.65 -19.73 -10.74
N GLU A 251 32.69 -20.07 -9.46
CA GLU A 251 32.96 -21.44 -9.00
C GLU A 251 31.62 -22.18 -8.77
N GLY A 252 30.95 -22.59 -9.85
CA GLY A 252 29.75 -23.43 -9.87
C GLY A 252 29.90 -24.52 -10.90
#